data_1b50d8c3c7ba2933871fe38e5fecd0c9
#
_entry.id   1b50d8c3c7ba2933871fe38e5fecd0c9
#
_cell.length_a   1.000
_cell.length_b   1.000
_cell.length_c   1.000
_cell.angle_alpha   90.00
_cell.angle_beta   90.00
_cell.angle_gamma   90.00
#
_symmetry.space_group_name_H-M   'P 1'
#
loop_
_entity.id
_entity.type
_entity.pdbx_description
1 polymer ?
#
loop_
_entity_poly.entity_id
_entity_poly.type
_entity_poly.pdbx_seq_one_letter_code
_entity_poly.pdbx_strand_id
1 'polypeptide(L)'
;MTTIDHDLLIATLDRLKLTAIRYQLDSLLDEAARSKMTLREALAFLVSREIARRDERRISMSSKLAQFPFVRELDGFDFEAQPSLDRGQIRELSTCRWIAHGDTVLFLGPPGTGKTHLAVSLGREAIRQNYNVQFVTAATLVAMLAKAHNNGSLDKQLTILSRPKLLIIDELGYLPFGANAAHLFFQLVSRRYEKGSILITSN
;
A
#
# COMPACT_ATOMS: atom_id res chain seq x y z
N MET A 1 14.04 44.46 -16.71
CA MET A 1 13.36 43.33 -16.05
C MET A 1 12.57 42.59 -17.12
N THR A 2 13.02 41.41 -17.50
CA THR A 2 12.31 40.58 -18.49
C THR A 2 11.00 40.15 -17.85
N THR A 3 9.88 40.64 -18.39
CA THR A 3 8.54 40.13 -18.04
C THR A 3 8.56 38.62 -18.37
N ILE A 4 8.46 37.78 -17.35
CA ILE A 4 8.32 36.33 -17.57
C ILE A 4 6.99 36.17 -18.31
N ASP A 5 7.07 35.71 -19.54
CA ASP A 5 5.90 35.41 -20.33
C ASP A 5 5.13 34.29 -19.60
N HIS A 6 3.89 34.57 -19.21
CA HIS A 6 3.03 33.61 -18.51
C HIS A 6 2.92 32.28 -19.28
N ASP A 7 2.78 32.37 -20.60
CA ASP A 7 2.67 31.20 -21.47
C ASP A 7 3.96 30.35 -21.47
N LEU A 8 5.12 31.00 -21.43
CA LEU A 8 6.40 30.33 -21.32
C LEU A 8 6.55 29.62 -19.95
N LEU A 9 6.09 30.25 -18.86
CA LEU A 9 6.09 29.62 -17.54
C LEU A 9 5.18 28.39 -17.50
N ILE A 10 3.96 28.50 -18.01
CA ILE A 10 3.03 27.37 -18.12
C ILE A 10 3.63 26.21 -18.95
N ALA A 11 4.21 26.51 -20.10
CA ALA A 11 4.88 25.53 -20.96
C ALA A 11 6.06 24.84 -20.25
N THR A 12 6.82 25.60 -19.46
CA THR A 12 7.95 25.08 -18.68
C THR A 12 7.48 24.15 -17.57
N LEU A 13 6.43 24.53 -16.82
CA LEU A 13 5.82 23.70 -15.79
C LEU A 13 5.26 22.37 -16.37
N ASP A 14 4.68 22.44 -17.56
CA ASP A 14 4.18 21.26 -18.27
C ASP A 14 5.33 20.33 -18.69
N ARG A 15 6.40 20.86 -19.26
CA ARG A 15 7.61 20.12 -19.62
C ARG A 15 8.23 19.41 -18.41
N LEU A 16 8.22 20.06 -17.23
CA LEU A 16 8.69 19.49 -15.95
C LEU A 16 7.65 18.58 -15.30
N LYS A 17 6.46 18.42 -15.89
CA LYS A 17 5.33 17.63 -15.35
C LYS A 17 4.90 18.10 -13.94
N LEU A 18 5.00 19.40 -13.66
CA LEU A 18 4.54 20.02 -12.42
C LEU A 18 3.06 20.39 -12.54
N THR A 19 2.23 19.37 -12.66
CA THR A 19 0.82 19.53 -13.06
C THR A 19 -0.03 20.18 -11.98
N ALA A 20 0.24 19.95 -10.69
CA ALA A 20 -0.51 20.59 -9.62
C ALA A 20 -0.23 22.10 -9.56
N ILE A 21 1.03 22.48 -9.68
CA ILE A 21 1.43 23.89 -9.74
C ILE A 21 0.81 24.54 -10.98
N ARG A 22 0.93 23.90 -12.16
CA ARG A 22 0.41 24.45 -13.41
C ARG A 22 -1.09 24.77 -13.37
N TYR A 23 -1.91 23.84 -12.86
CA TYR A 23 -3.37 24.03 -12.83
C TYR A 23 -3.85 25.05 -11.80
N GLN A 24 -3.06 25.35 -10.78
CA GLN A 24 -3.42 26.23 -9.67
C GLN A 24 -2.45 27.41 -9.55
N LEU A 25 -1.67 27.73 -10.60
CA LEU A 25 -0.55 28.67 -10.53
C LEU A 25 -0.97 30.01 -9.95
N ASP A 26 -1.96 30.66 -10.54
CA ASP A 26 -2.41 31.98 -10.12
C ASP A 26 -2.93 31.99 -8.71
N SER A 27 -3.76 31.00 -8.36
CA SER A 27 -4.29 30.84 -7.00
C SER A 27 -3.19 30.64 -5.95
N LEU A 28 -2.17 29.85 -6.28
CA LEU A 28 -1.05 29.59 -5.37
C LEU A 28 -0.14 30.80 -5.22
N LEU A 29 0.08 31.56 -6.29
CA LEU A 29 0.84 32.80 -6.25
C LEU A 29 0.13 33.89 -5.43
N ASP A 30 -1.19 34.01 -5.60
CA ASP A 30 -2.03 34.92 -4.81
C ASP A 30 -2.03 34.57 -3.32
N GLU A 31 -2.06 33.26 -2.99
CA GLU A 31 -1.99 32.78 -1.61
C GLU A 31 -0.62 33.10 -1.00
N ALA A 32 0.47 32.88 -1.72
CA ALA A 32 1.82 33.24 -1.29
C ALA A 32 1.97 34.75 -1.06
N ALA A 33 1.43 35.55 -1.97
CA ALA A 33 1.46 37.02 -1.85
C ALA A 33 0.65 37.55 -0.65
N ARG A 34 -0.56 37.03 -0.46
CA ARG A 34 -1.43 37.35 0.70
C ARG A 34 -0.77 37.01 2.03
N SER A 35 -0.08 35.86 2.06
CA SER A 35 0.64 35.40 3.26
C SER A 35 2.00 36.05 3.44
N LYS A 36 2.39 36.98 2.57
CA LYS A 36 3.69 37.72 2.58
C LYS A 36 4.89 36.75 2.66
N MET A 37 4.81 35.63 1.96
CA MET A 37 5.88 34.65 1.92
C MET A 37 7.13 35.20 1.25
N THR A 38 8.30 34.90 1.79
CA THR A 38 9.57 35.11 1.10
C THR A 38 9.65 34.21 -0.15
N LEU A 39 10.53 34.55 -1.09
CA LEU A 39 10.70 33.71 -2.30
C LEU A 39 11.01 32.24 -1.98
N ARG A 40 11.78 31.99 -0.91
CA ARG A 40 12.11 30.64 -0.46
C ARG A 40 10.88 29.92 0.06
N GLU A 41 10.08 30.57 0.87
CA GLU A 41 8.83 30.01 1.42
C GLU A 41 7.80 29.78 0.31
N ALA A 42 7.64 30.68 -0.64
CA ALA A 42 6.77 30.55 -1.79
C ALA A 42 7.18 29.33 -2.65
N LEU A 43 8.48 29.18 -2.93
CA LEU A 43 8.98 28.02 -3.66
C LEU A 43 8.71 26.72 -2.91
N ALA A 44 9.00 26.66 -1.61
CA ALA A 44 8.72 25.49 -0.78
C ALA A 44 7.23 25.15 -0.74
N PHE A 45 6.37 26.16 -0.64
CA PHE A 45 4.92 26.02 -0.69
C PHE A 45 4.45 25.41 -2.02
N LEU A 46 4.87 25.95 -3.15
CA LEU A 46 4.52 25.43 -4.47
C LEU A 46 4.97 23.97 -4.66
N VAL A 47 6.21 23.67 -4.30
CA VAL A 47 6.77 22.31 -4.43
C VAL A 47 6.03 21.34 -3.50
N SER A 48 5.67 21.75 -2.29
CA SER A 48 4.90 20.89 -1.37
C SER A 48 3.53 20.51 -1.93
N ARG A 49 2.84 21.41 -2.63
CA ARG A 49 1.57 21.14 -3.32
C ARG A 49 1.72 20.08 -4.43
N GLU A 50 2.80 20.18 -5.21
CA GLU A 50 3.09 19.19 -6.26
C GLU A 50 3.38 17.80 -5.65
N ILE A 51 4.19 17.75 -4.58
CA ILE A 51 4.51 16.48 -3.87
C ILE A 51 3.23 15.86 -3.30
N ALA A 52 2.42 16.63 -2.57
CA ALA A 52 1.17 16.16 -1.99
C ALA A 52 0.25 15.54 -3.07
N ARG A 53 0.11 16.23 -4.22
CA ARG A 53 -0.72 15.73 -5.33
C ARG A 53 -0.17 14.44 -5.97
N ARG A 54 1.15 14.33 -6.09
CA ARG A 54 1.80 13.10 -6.57
C ARG A 54 1.58 11.94 -5.60
N ASP A 55 1.73 12.18 -4.32
CA ASP A 55 1.51 11.18 -3.28
C ASP A 55 0.05 10.71 -3.23
N GLU A 56 -0.91 11.62 -3.31
CA GLU A 56 -2.33 11.27 -3.41
C GLU A 56 -2.61 10.33 -4.60
N ARG A 57 -2.09 10.68 -5.79
CA ARG A 57 -2.25 9.86 -6.99
C ARG A 57 -1.58 8.50 -6.84
N ARG A 58 -0.37 8.46 -6.29
CA ARG A 58 0.37 7.22 -6.02
C ARG A 58 -0.41 6.32 -5.04
N ILE A 59 -0.85 6.87 -3.90
CA ILE A 59 -1.61 6.13 -2.89
C ILE A 59 -2.91 5.60 -3.49
N SER A 60 -3.65 6.43 -4.23
CA SER A 60 -4.89 6.02 -4.89
C SER A 60 -4.67 4.87 -5.87
N MET A 61 -3.65 4.99 -6.74
CA MET A 61 -3.31 3.95 -7.71
C MET A 61 -2.86 2.65 -7.02
N SER A 62 -1.95 2.75 -6.04
CA SER A 62 -1.43 1.59 -5.31
C SER A 62 -2.54 0.89 -4.52
N SER A 63 -3.48 1.64 -3.94
CA SER A 63 -4.64 1.08 -3.24
C SER A 63 -5.57 0.30 -4.17
N LYS A 64 -5.77 0.78 -5.40
CA LYS A 64 -6.55 0.04 -6.42
C LYS A 64 -5.84 -1.25 -6.85
N LEU A 65 -4.52 -1.19 -7.04
CA LEU A 65 -3.72 -2.35 -7.44
C LEU A 65 -3.61 -3.40 -6.33
N ALA A 66 -3.68 -3.00 -5.08
CA ALA A 66 -3.63 -3.91 -3.93
C ALA A 66 -4.83 -4.85 -3.85
N GLN A 67 -5.97 -4.53 -4.47
CA GLN A 67 -7.20 -5.35 -4.52
C GLN A 67 -7.80 -5.62 -3.14
N PHE A 68 -7.79 -4.63 -2.25
CA PHE A 68 -8.46 -4.76 -0.95
C PHE A 68 -9.98 -4.99 -1.13
N PRO A 69 -10.60 -5.87 -0.31
CA PRO A 69 -12.03 -6.15 -0.42
C PRO A 69 -12.93 -4.97 -0.01
N PHE A 70 -12.39 -4.08 0.82
CA PHE A 70 -13.05 -2.88 1.33
C PHE A 70 -12.02 -1.85 1.77
N VAL A 71 -12.49 -0.63 2.06
CA VAL A 71 -11.66 0.43 2.65
C VAL A 71 -11.86 0.41 4.17
N ARG A 72 -10.77 0.20 4.90
CA ARG A 72 -10.72 0.29 6.37
C ARG A 72 -9.43 0.99 6.79
N GLU A 73 -9.56 1.84 7.79
CA GLU A 73 -8.43 2.57 8.41
C GLU A 73 -8.23 2.08 9.84
N LEU A 74 -7.02 2.23 10.33
CA LEU A 74 -6.68 1.79 11.69
C LEU A 74 -7.44 2.60 12.75
N ASP A 75 -7.66 3.88 12.52
CA ASP A 75 -8.39 4.78 13.41
C ASP A 75 -9.87 4.36 13.58
N GLY A 76 -10.42 3.63 12.61
CA GLY A 76 -11.77 3.09 12.67
C GLY A 76 -11.86 1.71 13.32
N PHE A 77 -10.77 1.18 13.87
CA PHE A 77 -10.79 -0.11 14.56
C PHE A 77 -11.22 0.05 16.03
N ASP A 78 -12.25 -0.72 16.43
CA ASP A 78 -12.74 -0.71 17.80
C ASP A 78 -11.88 -1.63 18.68
N PHE A 79 -10.92 -1.05 19.35
CA PHE A 79 -10.05 -1.77 20.29
C PHE A 79 -10.77 -2.15 21.59
N GLU A 80 -11.84 -1.45 21.97
CA GLU A 80 -12.60 -1.80 23.19
C GLU A 80 -13.38 -3.11 22.97
N ALA A 81 -13.83 -3.37 21.75
CA ALA A 81 -14.45 -4.64 21.39
C ALA A 81 -13.48 -5.83 21.34
N GLN A 82 -12.16 -5.57 21.38
CA GLN A 82 -11.11 -6.59 21.32
C GLN A 82 -10.04 -6.38 22.40
N PRO A 83 -10.37 -6.56 23.69
CA PRO A 83 -9.47 -6.26 24.81
C PRO A 83 -8.24 -7.18 24.87
N SER A 84 -8.27 -8.33 24.18
CA SER A 84 -7.12 -9.25 24.08
C SER A 84 -6.05 -8.77 23.09
N LEU A 85 -6.34 -7.73 22.29
CA LEU A 85 -5.41 -7.20 21.30
C LEU A 85 -4.53 -6.11 21.94
N ASP A 86 -3.23 -6.29 21.86
CA ASP A 86 -2.28 -5.27 22.33
C ASP A 86 -2.21 -4.11 21.33
N ARG A 87 -2.73 -2.95 21.75
CA ARG A 87 -2.67 -1.70 20.96
C ARG A 87 -1.24 -1.26 20.66
N GLY A 88 -0.29 -1.56 21.58
CA GLY A 88 1.12 -1.25 21.38
C GLY A 88 1.71 -2.03 20.23
N GLN A 89 1.42 -3.33 20.14
CA GLN A 89 1.84 -4.17 19.02
C GLN A 89 1.25 -3.70 17.69
N ILE A 90 -0.04 -3.35 17.65
CA ILE A 90 -0.64 -2.85 16.41
C ILE A 90 -0.02 -1.51 16.00
N ARG A 91 0.29 -0.63 16.94
CA ARG A 91 0.99 0.62 16.67
C ARG A 91 2.41 0.37 16.16
N GLU A 92 3.13 -0.60 16.71
CA GLU A 92 4.45 -0.99 16.19
C GLU A 92 4.34 -1.54 14.77
N LEU A 93 3.39 -2.42 14.49
CA LEU A 93 3.14 -2.94 13.13
C LEU A 93 2.80 -1.82 12.13
N SER A 94 2.12 -0.76 12.58
CA SER A 94 1.78 0.39 11.72
C SER A 94 3.00 1.23 11.31
N THR A 95 4.15 1.08 12.00
CA THR A 95 5.42 1.68 11.57
C THR A 95 6.00 1.04 10.31
N CYS A 96 5.48 -0.11 9.90
CA CYS A 96 5.89 -0.88 8.73
C CYS A 96 7.39 -1.31 8.70
N ARG A 97 8.13 -1.20 9.83
CA ARG A 97 9.54 -1.62 9.90
C ARG A 97 9.73 -3.10 9.59
N TRP A 98 8.81 -3.94 10.05
CA TRP A 98 8.79 -5.37 9.77
C TRP A 98 8.73 -5.68 8.26
N ILE A 99 8.13 -4.80 7.44
CA ILE A 99 8.09 -4.96 5.98
C ILE A 99 9.50 -4.73 5.38
N ALA A 100 10.25 -3.79 5.92
CA ALA A 100 11.62 -3.54 5.45
C ALA A 100 12.55 -4.74 5.72
N HIS A 101 12.32 -5.47 6.81
CA HIS A 101 13.11 -6.64 7.20
C HIS A 101 12.65 -7.94 6.51
N GLY A 102 11.46 -7.95 5.89
CA GLY A 102 10.91 -9.16 5.26
C GLY A 102 10.23 -10.11 6.26
N ASP A 103 9.82 -9.60 7.42
CA ASP A 103 9.21 -10.41 8.48
C ASP A 103 7.80 -10.86 8.10
N THR A 104 7.34 -11.94 8.74
CA THR A 104 5.98 -12.47 8.59
C THR A 104 5.16 -12.16 9.82
N VAL A 105 3.93 -11.67 9.61
CA VAL A 105 2.94 -11.40 10.66
C VAL A 105 1.76 -12.35 10.53
N LEU A 106 1.34 -12.94 11.66
CA LEU A 106 0.18 -13.84 11.73
C LEU A 106 -0.89 -13.24 12.64
N PHE A 107 -2.10 -13.08 12.14
CA PHE A 107 -3.29 -12.78 12.94
C PHE A 107 -4.12 -14.05 13.10
N LEU A 108 -4.13 -14.59 14.33
CA LEU A 108 -4.85 -15.80 14.68
C LEU A 108 -5.99 -15.47 15.64
N GLY A 109 -7.14 -16.10 15.44
CA GLY A 109 -8.27 -15.92 16.36
C GLY A 109 -9.62 -16.22 15.71
N PRO A 110 -10.71 -16.28 16.51
CA PRO A 110 -12.03 -16.64 16.02
C PRO A 110 -12.58 -15.70 14.95
N PRO A 111 -13.59 -16.11 14.17
CA PRO A 111 -14.29 -15.24 13.23
C PRO A 111 -14.83 -13.98 13.92
N GLY A 112 -14.92 -12.88 13.17
CA GLY A 112 -15.52 -11.63 13.67
C GLY A 112 -14.61 -10.76 14.57
N THR A 113 -13.39 -11.19 14.89
CA THR A 113 -12.45 -10.43 15.74
C THR A 113 -11.73 -9.27 15.04
N GLY A 114 -12.05 -9.00 13.78
CA GLY A 114 -11.46 -7.87 13.05
C GLY A 114 -10.09 -8.13 12.38
N LYS A 115 -9.64 -9.38 12.27
CA LYS A 115 -8.35 -9.74 11.64
C LYS A 115 -8.18 -9.14 10.24
N THR A 116 -9.18 -9.32 9.38
CA THR A 116 -9.18 -8.76 8.02
C THR A 116 -9.21 -7.23 8.03
N HIS A 117 -9.94 -6.60 8.97
CA HIS A 117 -9.92 -5.15 9.16
C HIS A 117 -8.48 -4.67 9.43
N LEU A 118 -7.81 -5.27 10.42
CA LEU A 118 -6.42 -4.92 10.77
C LEU A 118 -5.46 -5.18 9.60
N ALA A 119 -5.59 -6.32 8.92
CA ALA A 119 -4.75 -6.65 7.76
C ALA A 119 -4.89 -5.61 6.64
N VAL A 120 -6.12 -5.20 6.31
CA VAL A 120 -6.39 -4.16 5.31
C VAL A 120 -5.85 -2.81 5.78
N SER A 121 -6.08 -2.42 7.03
CA SER A 121 -5.61 -1.14 7.59
C SER A 121 -4.08 -1.04 7.57
N LEU A 122 -3.37 -2.09 7.99
CA LEU A 122 -1.90 -2.14 7.92
C LEU A 122 -1.39 -2.15 6.48
N GLY A 123 -2.08 -2.84 5.57
CA GLY A 123 -1.76 -2.81 4.15
C GLY A 123 -1.90 -1.40 3.54
N ARG A 124 -2.92 -0.65 3.94
CA ARG A 124 -3.12 0.73 3.51
C ARG A 124 -2.05 1.66 4.10
N GLU A 125 -1.67 1.45 5.36
CA GLU A 125 -0.58 2.18 5.98
C GLU A 125 0.76 1.90 5.27
N ALA A 126 1.02 0.65 4.91
CA ALA A 126 2.19 0.29 4.10
C ALA A 126 2.22 1.02 2.75
N ILE A 127 1.08 1.18 2.07
CA ILE A 127 0.98 1.96 0.82
C ILE A 127 1.32 3.44 1.07
N ARG A 128 0.86 4.04 2.18
CA ARG A 128 1.22 5.43 2.54
C ARG A 128 2.72 5.58 2.70
N GLN A 129 3.38 4.57 3.27
CA GLN A 129 4.83 4.51 3.45
C GLN A 129 5.59 3.98 2.21
N ASN A 130 4.94 4.01 1.03
CA ASN A 130 5.55 3.69 -0.26
C ASN A 130 5.91 2.21 -0.47
N TYR A 131 5.30 1.28 0.25
CA TYR A 131 5.42 -0.15 -0.03
C TYR A 131 4.37 -0.61 -1.04
N ASN A 132 4.77 -1.50 -1.94
CA ASN A 132 3.82 -2.19 -2.83
C ASN A 132 3.14 -3.32 -2.05
N VAL A 133 1.81 -3.33 -2.06
CA VAL A 133 0.98 -4.30 -1.35
C VAL A 133 0.11 -5.05 -2.32
N GLN A 134 -0.10 -6.33 -2.08
CA GLN A 134 -1.11 -7.14 -2.73
C GLN A 134 -1.92 -7.90 -1.68
N PHE A 135 -3.23 -7.85 -1.81
CA PHE A 135 -4.17 -8.62 -1.00
C PHE A 135 -4.73 -9.78 -1.83
N VAL A 136 -4.89 -10.94 -1.22
CA VAL A 136 -5.51 -12.11 -1.83
C VAL A 136 -6.11 -12.99 -0.73
N THR A 137 -7.27 -13.59 -0.99
CA THR A 137 -7.77 -14.65 -0.09
C THR A 137 -7.01 -15.95 -0.33
N ALA A 138 -6.89 -16.78 0.71
CA ALA A 138 -6.23 -18.08 0.59
C ALA A 138 -6.89 -18.96 -0.50
N ALA A 139 -8.23 -18.91 -0.61
CA ALA A 139 -8.97 -19.61 -1.66
C ALA A 139 -8.55 -19.20 -3.06
N THR A 140 -8.52 -17.87 -3.30
CA THR A 140 -8.09 -17.33 -4.60
C THR A 140 -6.64 -17.67 -4.89
N LEU A 141 -5.76 -17.54 -3.89
CA LEU A 141 -4.33 -17.85 -4.02
C LEU A 141 -4.11 -19.31 -4.44
N VAL A 142 -4.75 -20.26 -3.74
CA VAL A 142 -4.64 -21.70 -4.05
C VAL A 142 -5.15 -21.99 -5.45
N ALA A 143 -6.30 -21.44 -5.84
CA ALA A 143 -6.85 -21.61 -7.19
C ALA A 143 -5.90 -21.05 -8.27
N MET A 144 -5.30 -19.88 -8.03
CA MET A 144 -4.31 -19.27 -8.96
C MET A 144 -3.06 -20.13 -9.10
N LEU A 145 -2.51 -20.64 -8.00
CA LEU A 145 -1.31 -21.47 -8.01
C LEU A 145 -1.58 -22.83 -8.68
N ALA A 146 -2.72 -23.48 -8.37
CA ALA A 146 -3.11 -24.74 -9.00
C ALA A 146 -3.30 -24.59 -10.51
N LYS A 147 -3.99 -23.52 -10.95
CA LYS A 147 -4.15 -23.21 -12.38
C LYS A 147 -2.79 -22.99 -13.06
N ALA A 148 -1.91 -22.23 -12.43
CA ALA A 148 -0.57 -21.97 -12.98
C ALA A 148 0.28 -23.22 -13.04
N HIS A 149 0.17 -24.13 -12.06
CA HIS A 149 0.84 -25.43 -12.05
C HIS A 149 0.37 -26.30 -13.23
N ASN A 150 -0.94 -26.45 -13.41
CA ASN A 150 -1.53 -27.24 -14.48
C ASN A 150 -1.18 -26.72 -15.88
N ASN A 151 -0.98 -25.39 -16.00
CA ASN A 151 -0.65 -24.74 -17.29
C ASN A 151 0.89 -24.59 -17.50
N GLY A 152 1.73 -25.16 -16.65
CA GLY A 152 3.19 -25.04 -16.75
C GLY A 152 3.74 -23.61 -16.54
N SER A 153 2.94 -22.71 -15.93
CA SER A 153 3.30 -21.30 -15.73
C SER A 153 3.56 -20.92 -14.27
N LEU A 154 3.76 -21.94 -13.41
CA LEU A 154 3.90 -21.74 -11.97
C LEU A 154 5.03 -20.77 -11.60
N ASP A 155 6.20 -20.90 -12.22
CA ASP A 155 7.35 -20.04 -11.93
C ASP A 155 7.05 -18.56 -12.21
N LYS A 156 6.36 -18.28 -13.33
CA LYS A 156 5.90 -16.93 -13.66
C LYS A 156 4.92 -16.40 -12.62
N GLN A 157 3.97 -17.22 -12.17
CA GLN A 157 2.98 -16.82 -11.16
C GLN A 157 3.65 -16.55 -9.80
N LEU A 158 4.55 -17.42 -9.36
CA LEU A 158 5.35 -17.21 -8.14
C LEU A 158 6.18 -15.93 -8.23
N THR A 159 6.76 -15.64 -9.40
CA THR A 159 7.50 -14.39 -9.62
C THR A 159 6.60 -13.17 -9.47
N ILE A 160 5.38 -13.18 -10.01
CA ILE A 160 4.41 -12.08 -9.88
C ILE A 160 4.04 -11.88 -8.41
N LEU A 161 3.71 -12.96 -7.69
CA LEU A 161 3.33 -12.92 -6.27
C LEU A 161 4.51 -12.55 -5.35
N SER A 162 5.73 -12.61 -5.84
CA SER A 162 6.94 -12.20 -5.08
C SER A 162 7.34 -10.73 -5.28
N ARG A 163 6.72 -10.01 -6.22
CA ARG A 163 7.04 -8.60 -6.49
C ARG A 163 6.60 -7.62 -5.38
N PRO A 164 5.37 -7.74 -4.82
CA PRO A 164 4.94 -6.85 -3.75
C PRO A 164 5.85 -6.99 -2.53
N LYS A 165 6.17 -5.87 -1.87
CA LYS A 165 6.91 -5.91 -0.60
C LYS A 165 6.09 -6.54 0.52
N LEU A 166 4.76 -6.35 0.48
CA LEU A 166 3.83 -6.98 1.41
C LEU A 166 2.78 -7.78 0.62
N LEU A 167 2.66 -9.07 0.92
CA LEU A 167 1.58 -9.93 0.47
C LEU A 167 0.66 -10.23 1.66
N ILE A 168 -0.62 -9.86 1.55
CA ILE A 168 -1.64 -10.17 2.55
C ILE A 168 -2.41 -11.38 2.06
N ILE A 169 -2.47 -12.44 2.89
CA ILE A 169 -3.19 -13.68 2.61
C ILE A 169 -4.28 -13.84 3.67
N ASP A 170 -5.51 -13.62 3.27
CA ASP A 170 -6.64 -13.62 4.18
C ASP A 170 -7.35 -14.98 4.22
N GLU A 171 -7.86 -15.35 5.40
CA GLU A 171 -8.67 -16.55 5.63
C GLU A 171 -7.95 -17.89 5.36
N LEU A 172 -6.69 -18.02 5.77
CA LEU A 172 -5.90 -19.23 5.49
C LEU A 172 -6.52 -20.50 6.11
N GLY A 173 -7.12 -20.42 7.29
CA GLY A 173 -7.63 -21.56 8.04
C GLY A 173 -8.96 -22.14 7.55
N TYR A 174 -9.62 -21.53 6.57
CA TYR A 174 -10.93 -21.99 6.07
C TYR A 174 -10.87 -23.05 4.99
N LEU A 175 -9.71 -23.35 4.45
CA LEU A 175 -9.57 -24.29 3.35
C LEU A 175 -8.92 -25.60 3.81
N PRO A 176 -9.48 -26.77 3.46
CA PRO A 176 -8.74 -28.01 3.54
C PRO A 176 -7.62 -27.96 2.46
N PHE A 177 -6.39 -27.69 2.90
CA PHE A 177 -5.25 -27.79 2.01
C PHE A 177 -5.01 -29.26 1.61
N GLY A 178 -5.37 -29.64 0.39
CA GLY A 178 -4.87 -30.89 -0.18
C GLY A 178 -3.33 -30.82 -0.32
N ALA A 179 -2.67 -31.97 -0.33
CA ALA A 179 -1.19 -32.05 -0.35
C ALA A 179 -0.55 -31.18 -1.45
N ASN A 180 -1.13 -31.14 -2.64
CA ASN A 180 -0.65 -30.28 -3.74
C ASN A 180 -0.75 -28.79 -3.42
N ALA A 181 -1.85 -28.35 -2.82
CA ALA A 181 -2.06 -26.94 -2.47
C ALA A 181 -1.06 -26.49 -1.40
N ALA A 182 -0.81 -27.33 -0.39
CA ALA A 182 0.18 -27.07 0.65
C ALA A 182 1.60 -26.95 0.06
N HIS A 183 1.96 -27.83 -0.89
CA HIS A 183 3.25 -27.77 -1.56
C HIS A 183 3.44 -26.47 -2.38
N LEU A 184 2.42 -26.07 -3.14
CA LEU A 184 2.44 -24.83 -3.93
C LEU A 184 2.52 -23.58 -3.04
N PHE A 185 1.78 -23.59 -1.93
CA PHE A 185 1.84 -22.53 -0.93
C PHE A 185 3.24 -22.42 -0.29
N PHE A 186 3.81 -23.56 0.08
CA PHE A 186 5.17 -23.62 0.62
C PHE A 186 6.21 -23.05 -0.36
N GLN A 187 6.11 -23.36 -1.66
CA GLN A 187 6.99 -22.77 -2.67
C GLN A 187 6.89 -21.23 -2.71
N LEU A 188 5.67 -20.67 -2.57
CA LEU A 188 5.49 -19.23 -2.50
C LEU A 188 6.15 -18.64 -1.26
N VAL A 189 5.91 -19.22 -0.08
CA VAL A 189 6.49 -18.74 1.19
C VAL A 189 8.01 -18.80 1.12
N SER A 190 8.58 -19.92 0.67
CA SER A 190 10.03 -20.09 0.51
C SER A 190 10.64 -19.07 -0.46
N ARG A 191 9.93 -18.74 -1.54
CA ARG A 191 10.39 -17.77 -2.53
C ARG A 191 10.38 -16.33 -2.00
N ARG A 192 9.49 -16.05 -1.03
CA ARG A 192 9.37 -14.73 -0.39
C ARG A 192 10.28 -14.57 0.83
N TYR A 193 10.80 -15.66 1.36
CA TYR A 193 11.66 -15.65 2.54
C TYR A 193 12.81 -14.64 2.36
N GLU A 194 13.00 -13.73 3.32
CA GLU A 194 13.96 -12.62 3.33
C GLU A 194 13.86 -11.61 2.16
N LYS A 195 12.84 -11.72 1.29
CA LYS A 195 12.67 -10.84 0.11
C LYS A 195 11.45 -9.93 0.22
N GLY A 196 10.44 -10.38 0.92
CA GLY A 196 9.21 -9.62 1.10
C GLY A 196 8.34 -10.22 2.19
N SER A 197 7.66 -9.35 2.90
CA SER A 197 6.82 -9.70 4.04
C SER A 197 5.52 -10.36 3.63
N ILE A 198 5.02 -11.22 4.53
CA ILE A 198 3.70 -11.84 4.42
C ILE A 198 2.90 -11.49 5.67
N LEU A 199 1.65 -11.05 5.50
CA LEU A 199 0.69 -10.94 6.57
C LEU A 199 -0.42 -11.96 6.32
N ILE A 200 -0.66 -12.85 7.28
CA ILE A 200 -1.65 -13.93 7.15
C ILE A 200 -2.71 -13.76 8.21
N THR A 201 -3.97 -13.91 7.84
CA THR A 201 -5.07 -14.07 8.80
C THR A 201 -5.55 -15.52 8.78
N SER A 202 -5.85 -16.07 9.94
CA SER A 202 -6.37 -17.42 10.10
C SER A 202 -7.25 -17.53 11.37
N ASN A 203 -8.03 -18.56 11.40
CA ASN A 203 -8.75 -18.99 12.58
C ASN A 203 -7.92 -19.91 13.41
#